data_65a51cdd1960185706113b32fa87869b
#
_entry.id   65a51cdd1960185706113b32fa87869b
#
_cell.length_a   1.000
_cell.length_b   1.000
_cell.length_c   1.000
_cell.angle_alpha   90.00
_cell.angle_beta   90.00
_cell.angle_gamma   90.00
#
_symmetry.space_group_name_H-M   'P 1'
#
loop_
_entity.id
_entity.type
_entity.pdbx_description
1 polymer ?
#
loop_
_entity_poly.entity_id
_entity_poly.type
_entity_poly.pdbx_seq_one_letter_code
_entity_poly.pdbx_strand_id
1 'polypeptide(L)'
;KKLSSLGFKPTVPSGSYHLNINNQYLDERSGKTKISNIRTEVKNLHNIQNYCKTDNFDFEKIPSHITFMQKYLKTHNNERLFPIDYNNFEFRVNYKVERSLFNNHNLVKKMLSNWNEQKKVFRYIKRFTFKNEKFPFQIDFSVVKSSNRKRNYIPEYSINDSNVFNNQENYEIELE
;
A
#
# COMPACT_ATOMS: atom_id res chain seq x y z
N LYS A 1 -10.12 13.63 -20.10
CA LYS A 1 -11.14 14.51 -20.70
C LYS A 1 -12.50 14.39 -20.00
N LYS A 2 -13.08 13.17 -19.86
CA LYS A 2 -14.41 12.98 -19.26
C LYS A 2 -14.51 13.45 -17.80
N LEU A 3 -13.52 13.18 -16.95
CA LEU A 3 -13.51 13.68 -15.55
C LEU A 3 -13.41 15.21 -15.50
N SER A 4 -12.57 15.80 -16.34
CA SER A 4 -12.43 17.26 -16.39
C SER A 4 -13.70 17.95 -16.83
N SER A 5 -14.47 17.36 -17.76
CA SER A 5 -15.79 17.90 -18.17
C SER A 5 -16.84 17.80 -17.06
N LEU A 6 -16.66 16.88 -16.10
CA LEU A 6 -17.50 16.75 -14.90
C LEU A 6 -17.00 17.63 -13.73
N GLY A 7 -15.95 18.45 -13.95
CA GLY A 7 -15.41 19.35 -12.96
C GLY A 7 -14.40 18.73 -11.98
N PHE A 8 -13.97 17.48 -12.20
CA PHE A 8 -12.91 16.88 -11.41
C PHE A 8 -11.53 17.44 -11.83
N LYS A 9 -10.71 17.80 -10.85
CA LYS A 9 -9.36 18.33 -11.06
C LYS A 9 -8.33 17.41 -10.42
N PRO A 10 -7.17 17.18 -11.07
CA PRO A 10 -6.10 16.42 -10.45
C PRO A 10 -5.51 17.21 -9.29
N THR A 11 -5.28 16.58 -8.14
CA THR A 11 -4.63 17.19 -6.97
C THR A 11 -3.15 17.46 -7.24
N VAL A 12 -2.49 16.55 -7.97
CA VAL A 12 -1.12 16.69 -8.46
C VAL A 12 -1.12 16.29 -9.94
N PRO A 13 -0.91 17.23 -10.89
CA PRO A 13 -0.99 16.96 -12.32
C PRO A 13 -0.04 15.85 -12.81
N SER A 14 1.18 15.76 -12.26
CA SER A 14 2.18 14.73 -12.58
C SER A 14 1.90 13.38 -11.92
N GLY A 15 0.91 13.30 -11.03
CA GLY A 15 0.67 12.16 -10.16
C GLY A 15 1.67 12.07 -9.01
N SER A 16 1.46 11.11 -8.13
CA SER A 16 2.32 10.80 -6.99
C SER A 16 2.87 9.39 -7.09
N TYR A 17 4.08 9.19 -6.55
CA TYR A 17 4.73 7.87 -6.51
C TYR A 17 4.81 7.37 -5.08
N HIS A 18 4.47 6.09 -4.90
CA HIS A 18 4.45 5.40 -3.62
C HIS A 18 5.07 4.01 -3.76
N LEU A 19 5.86 3.62 -2.78
CA LEU A 19 6.30 2.23 -2.61
C LEU A 19 5.71 1.71 -1.31
N ASN A 20 4.81 0.77 -1.41
CA ASN A 20 4.20 0.09 -0.28
C ASN A 20 4.96 -1.20 0.03
N ILE A 21 5.34 -1.40 1.28
CA ILE A 21 6.13 -2.52 1.76
C ILE A 21 5.37 -3.19 2.90
N ASN A 22 5.10 -4.48 2.77
CA ASN A 22 4.49 -5.28 3.82
C ASN A 22 5.44 -6.41 4.23
N ASN A 23 5.87 -6.42 5.49
CA ASN A 23 6.78 -7.41 6.01
C ASN A 23 6.07 -8.75 6.26
N GLN A 24 6.79 -9.86 6.07
CA GLN A 24 6.35 -11.18 6.49
C GLN A 24 6.77 -11.39 7.95
N TYR A 25 5.91 -12.02 8.75
CA TYR A 25 6.21 -12.37 10.13
C TYR A 25 5.71 -13.78 10.46
N LEU A 26 6.29 -14.39 11.48
CA LEU A 26 5.80 -15.65 12.05
C LEU A 26 4.66 -15.33 13.03
N ASP A 27 3.49 -15.86 12.76
CA ASP A 27 2.36 -15.82 13.69
C ASP A 27 2.53 -16.94 14.74
N GLU A 28 2.91 -16.57 15.94
CA GLU A 28 3.20 -17.49 17.05
C GLU A 28 2.02 -18.40 17.41
N ARG A 29 0.76 -17.92 17.19
CA ARG A 29 -0.44 -18.70 17.51
C ARG A 29 -0.69 -19.83 16.53
N SER A 30 -0.41 -19.61 15.24
CA SER A 30 -0.69 -20.58 14.18
C SER A 30 0.57 -21.30 13.68
N GLY A 31 1.77 -20.88 14.08
CA GLY A 31 3.05 -21.35 13.56
C GLY A 31 3.27 -21.08 12.07
N LYS A 32 2.44 -20.23 11.45
CA LYS A 32 2.49 -19.93 10.02
C LYS A 32 3.04 -18.56 9.76
N THR A 33 3.76 -18.42 8.65
CA THR A 33 4.17 -17.11 8.16
C THR A 33 3.00 -16.38 7.53
N LYS A 34 2.84 -15.10 7.86
CA LYS A 34 1.80 -14.21 7.35
C LYS A 34 2.39 -12.89 6.87
N ILE A 35 1.73 -12.24 5.94
CA ILE A 35 2.05 -10.86 5.56
C ILE A 35 1.38 -9.90 6.55
N SER A 36 2.14 -8.95 7.04
CA SER A 36 1.67 -7.94 7.98
C SER A 36 0.55 -7.09 7.38
N ASN A 37 -0.43 -6.75 8.20
CA ASN A 37 -1.44 -5.73 7.86
C ASN A 37 -0.93 -4.29 8.11
N ILE A 38 0.31 -4.15 8.60
CA ILE A 38 1.01 -2.87 8.68
C ILE A 38 1.78 -2.70 7.38
N ARG A 39 1.52 -1.59 6.72
CA ARG A 39 2.19 -1.17 5.50
C ARG A 39 3.15 -0.03 5.81
N THR A 40 4.40 -0.19 5.43
CA THR A 40 5.36 0.91 5.33
C THR A 40 5.20 1.53 3.96
N GLU A 41 5.02 2.84 3.88
CA GLU A 41 4.89 3.58 2.64
C GLU A 41 6.05 4.56 2.50
N VAL A 42 6.82 4.44 1.42
CA VAL A 42 7.86 5.38 1.01
C VAL A 42 7.27 6.28 -0.09
N LYS A 43 7.25 7.60 0.15
CA LYS A 43 6.66 8.59 -0.76
C LYS A 43 7.72 9.29 -1.58
N ASN A 44 7.34 9.71 -2.79
CA ASN A 44 8.14 10.41 -3.79
C ASN A 44 9.19 9.54 -4.49
N LEU A 45 9.33 9.75 -5.80
CA LEU A 45 10.19 8.96 -6.67
C LEU A 45 11.66 8.96 -6.20
N HIS A 46 12.19 10.11 -5.80
CA HIS A 46 13.58 10.23 -5.32
C HIS A 46 13.82 9.37 -4.07
N ASN A 47 12.91 9.39 -3.11
CA ASN A 47 13.02 8.59 -1.88
C ASN A 47 12.88 7.09 -2.15
N ILE A 48 12.02 6.72 -3.10
CA ILE A 48 11.89 5.33 -3.56
C ILE A 48 13.19 4.87 -4.22
N GLN A 49 13.80 5.69 -5.08
CA GLN A 49 15.10 5.38 -5.69
C GLN A 49 16.20 5.21 -4.65
N ASN A 50 16.21 6.02 -3.59
CA ASN A 50 17.17 5.87 -2.48
C ASN A 50 16.95 4.56 -1.71
N TYR A 51 15.68 4.21 -1.42
CA TYR A 51 15.35 2.92 -0.83
C TYR A 51 15.82 1.75 -1.70
N CYS A 52 15.63 1.81 -3.00
CA CYS A 52 16.04 0.75 -3.94
C CYS A 52 17.55 0.49 -3.98
N LYS A 53 18.38 1.44 -3.53
CA LYS A 53 19.83 1.27 -3.47
C LYS A 53 20.28 0.46 -2.25
N THR A 54 19.54 0.50 -1.18
CA THR A 54 19.95 -0.01 0.12
C THR A 54 19.00 -1.05 0.71
N ASP A 55 17.79 -1.17 0.20
CA ASP A 55 16.65 -1.87 0.80
C ASP A 55 16.35 -1.45 2.25
N ASN A 56 16.78 -0.25 2.62
CA ASN A 56 16.81 0.22 4.00
C ASN A 56 16.54 1.73 4.11
N PHE A 57 16.31 2.20 5.31
CA PHE A 57 16.25 3.60 5.69
C PHE A 57 16.75 3.79 7.13
N ASP A 58 16.96 5.02 7.54
CA ASP A 58 17.39 5.32 8.90
C ASP A 58 16.29 4.99 9.91
N PHE A 59 16.47 3.95 10.71
CA PHE A 59 15.51 3.51 11.74
C PHE A 59 15.57 4.35 13.02
N GLU A 60 16.67 5.03 13.28
CA GLU A 60 16.80 5.90 14.45
C GLU A 60 16.07 7.22 14.19
N LYS A 61 16.24 7.75 12.99
CA LYS A 61 15.60 8.98 12.55
C LYS A 61 14.75 8.75 11.30
N ILE A 62 13.57 8.13 11.49
CA ILE A 62 12.68 7.80 10.39
C ILE A 62 12.29 9.09 9.64
N PRO A 63 12.60 9.20 8.34
CA PRO A 63 12.32 10.37 7.55
C PRO A 63 10.81 10.62 7.40
N SER A 64 10.41 11.87 7.28
CA SER A 64 8.99 12.27 7.16
C SER A 64 8.26 11.72 5.92
N HIS A 65 9.01 11.32 4.90
CA HIS A 65 8.46 10.69 3.69
C HIS A 65 8.15 9.20 3.86
N ILE A 66 8.44 8.63 5.04
CA ILE A 66 8.09 7.26 5.41
C ILE A 66 6.94 7.30 6.40
N THR A 67 5.87 6.58 6.10
CA THR A 67 4.68 6.50 6.94
C THR A 67 4.26 5.05 7.15
N PHE A 68 3.61 4.80 8.28
CA PHE A 68 3.12 3.47 8.65
C PHE A 68 1.61 3.48 8.75
N MET A 69 0.97 2.56 8.03
CA MET A 69 -0.48 2.45 7.97
C MET A 69 -0.90 1.03 8.34
N GLN A 70 -1.84 0.89 9.25
CA GLN A 70 -2.46 -0.39 9.55
C GLN A 70 -3.81 -0.49 8.86
N LYS A 71 -4.01 -1.57 8.05
CA LYS A 71 -5.29 -1.89 7.43
C LYS A 71 -5.99 -3.01 8.18
N TYR A 72 -7.27 -2.84 8.47
CA TYR A 72 -8.10 -3.88 9.03
C TYR A 72 -9.55 -3.77 8.52
N LEU A 73 -10.26 -4.89 8.57
CA LEU A 73 -11.68 -4.91 8.20
C LEU A 73 -12.49 -4.15 9.25
N LYS A 74 -13.41 -3.32 8.79
CA LYS A 74 -14.37 -2.66 9.66
C LYS A 74 -15.30 -3.72 10.25
N THR A 75 -15.64 -3.55 11.54
CA THR A 75 -16.69 -4.32 12.21
C THR A 75 -17.93 -3.46 12.41
N HIS A 76 -19.09 -4.07 12.29
CA HIS A 76 -20.37 -3.49 12.68
C HIS A 76 -21.08 -4.49 13.57
N ASN A 77 -21.53 -4.08 14.75
CA ASN A 77 -22.14 -4.97 15.77
C ASN A 77 -21.30 -6.23 16.06
N ASN A 78 -19.96 -6.08 16.18
CA ASN A 78 -18.96 -7.14 16.35
C ASN A 78 -18.83 -8.13 15.17
N GLU A 79 -19.53 -7.94 14.08
CA GLU A 79 -19.37 -8.72 12.87
C GLU A 79 -18.42 -8.03 11.87
N ARG A 80 -17.59 -8.82 11.19
CA ARG A 80 -16.69 -8.31 10.16
C ARG A 80 -17.48 -8.01 8.89
N LEU A 81 -17.32 -6.80 8.35
CA LEU A 81 -17.86 -6.44 7.06
C LEU A 81 -16.93 -6.99 5.97
N PHE A 82 -17.43 -7.94 5.19
CA PHE A 82 -16.70 -8.52 4.07
C PHE A 82 -16.90 -7.68 2.80
N PRO A 83 -15.94 -7.73 1.86
CA PRO A 83 -16.11 -7.10 0.56
C PRO A 83 -17.33 -7.65 -0.20
N ILE A 84 -18.01 -6.79 -0.93
CA ILE A 84 -19.15 -7.15 -1.79
C ILE A 84 -18.73 -6.97 -3.24
N ASP A 85 -18.83 -8.03 -4.05
CA ASP A 85 -18.57 -8.01 -5.48
C ASP A 85 -19.87 -7.79 -6.26
N TYR A 86 -19.87 -6.78 -7.11
CA TYR A 86 -20.97 -6.46 -8.04
C TYR A 86 -20.54 -6.88 -9.46
N ASN A 87 -20.68 -8.17 -9.76
CA ASN A 87 -20.16 -8.77 -11.00
C ASN A 87 -20.76 -8.15 -12.28
N ASN A 88 -22.02 -7.71 -12.25
CA ASN A 88 -22.67 -7.08 -13.40
C ASN A 88 -22.07 -5.72 -13.76
N PHE A 89 -21.34 -5.09 -12.84
CA PHE A 89 -20.74 -3.76 -13.01
C PHE A 89 -19.22 -3.81 -12.85
N GLU A 90 -18.64 -4.99 -12.64
CA GLU A 90 -17.19 -5.23 -12.48
C GLU A 90 -16.54 -4.37 -11.41
N PHE A 91 -17.23 -4.10 -10.30
CA PHE A 91 -16.64 -3.39 -9.17
C PHE A 91 -16.86 -4.11 -7.84
N ARG A 92 -16.00 -3.78 -6.88
CA ARG A 92 -16.00 -4.30 -5.51
C ARG A 92 -16.12 -3.17 -4.50
N VAL A 93 -17.05 -3.30 -3.56
CA VAL A 93 -17.12 -2.44 -2.37
C VAL A 93 -16.33 -3.06 -1.24
N ASN A 94 -15.36 -2.32 -0.70
CA ASN A 94 -14.53 -2.76 0.42
C ASN A 94 -14.78 -1.88 1.65
N TYR A 95 -15.03 -2.52 2.79
CA TYR A 95 -15.14 -1.85 4.08
C TYR A 95 -13.85 -2.07 4.88
N LYS A 96 -12.87 -1.20 4.65
CA LYS A 96 -11.58 -1.25 5.37
C LYS A 96 -11.37 0.04 6.13
N VAL A 97 -10.72 -0.08 7.28
CA VAL A 97 -10.25 1.07 8.04
C VAL A 97 -8.75 1.13 7.92
N GLU A 98 -8.22 2.31 7.64
CA GLU A 98 -6.80 2.61 7.68
C GLU A 98 -6.51 3.47 8.90
N ARG A 99 -5.52 3.06 9.69
CA ARG A 99 -5.04 3.78 10.86
C ARG A 99 -3.58 4.13 10.66
N SER A 100 -3.26 5.41 10.71
CA SER A 100 -1.86 5.85 10.77
C SER A 100 -1.24 5.44 12.10
N LEU A 101 -0.04 4.89 12.05
CA LEU A 101 0.74 4.54 13.22
C LEU A 101 1.92 5.51 13.35
N PHE A 102 2.18 5.97 14.58
CA PHE A 102 3.37 6.76 14.87
C PHE A 102 4.63 5.88 14.86
N ASN A 103 5.77 6.50 14.59
CA ASN A 103 7.07 5.80 14.54
C ASN A 103 7.42 5.09 15.86
N ASN A 104 6.97 5.63 16.99
CA ASN A 104 7.20 5.06 18.33
C ASN A 104 6.17 3.99 18.73
N HIS A 105 5.20 3.66 17.89
CA HIS A 105 4.21 2.63 18.17
C HIS A 105 4.87 1.25 18.27
N ASN A 106 4.51 0.45 19.30
CA ASN A 106 5.15 -0.84 19.58
C ASN A 106 5.17 -1.81 18.39
N LEU A 107 4.10 -1.86 17.59
CA LEU A 107 4.03 -2.70 16.39
C LEU A 107 5.01 -2.24 15.31
N VAL A 108 5.21 -0.93 15.16
CA VAL A 108 6.19 -0.36 14.23
C VAL A 108 7.60 -0.68 14.70
N LYS A 109 7.91 -0.46 15.97
CA LYS A 109 9.21 -0.81 16.55
C LYS A 109 9.55 -2.29 16.37
N LYS A 110 8.60 -3.20 16.68
CA LYS A 110 8.79 -4.66 16.50
C LYS A 110 9.02 -5.02 15.03
N MET A 111 8.37 -4.36 14.09
CA MET A 111 8.58 -4.58 12.66
C MET A 111 9.97 -4.08 12.21
N LEU A 112 10.37 -2.89 12.67
CA LEU A 112 11.64 -2.28 12.28
C LEU A 112 12.87 -2.99 12.87
N SER A 113 12.78 -3.50 14.10
CA SER A 113 13.89 -4.22 14.74
C SER A 113 14.36 -5.46 13.97
N ASN A 114 13.49 -6.05 13.14
CA ASN A 114 13.81 -7.23 12.35
C ASN A 114 13.72 -6.96 10.84
N TRP A 115 13.86 -5.69 10.42
CA TRP A 115 13.62 -5.27 9.03
C TRP A 115 14.43 -6.06 8.00
N ASN A 116 15.73 -6.23 8.25
CA ASN A 116 16.64 -6.88 7.31
C ASN A 116 16.48 -8.42 7.30
N GLU A 117 15.94 -8.99 8.36
CA GLU A 117 15.74 -10.43 8.51
C GLU A 117 14.37 -10.90 7.99
N GLN A 118 13.48 -9.97 7.72
CA GLN A 118 12.14 -10.28 7.26
C GLN A 118 12.02 -10.17 5.74
N LYS A 119 11.39 -11.17 5.14
CA LYS A 119 10.94 -11.08 3.76
C LYS A 119 9.80 -10.05 3.63
N LYS A 120 9.68 -9.45 2.47
CA LYS A 120 8.77 -8.34 2.21
C LYS A 120 8.03 -8.54 0.89
N VAL A 121 6.83 -8.03 0.82
CA VAL A 121 6.06 -7.86 -0.42
C VAL A 121 6.07 -6.38 -0.77
N PHE A 122 6.39 -6.08 -2.02
CA PHE A 122 6.50 -4.72 -2.53
C PHE A 122 5.38 -4.43 -3.51
N ARG A 123 4.91 -3.18 -3.50
CA ARG A 123 3.93 -2.67 -4.44
C ARG A 123 4.29 -1.23 -4.80
N TYR A 124 4.72 -1.02 -6.03
CA TYR A 124 5.07 0.29 -6.58
C TYR A 124 3.85 0.87 -7.29
N ILE A 125 3.52 2.11 -6.97
CA ILE A 125 2.28 2.76 -7.40
C ILE A 125 2.59 4.14 -7.97
N LYS A 126 2.07 4.42 -9.15
CA LYS A 126 1.90 5.78 -9.66
C LYS A 126 0.41 6.11 -9.63
N ARG A 127 0.04 7.12 -8.84
CA ARG A 127 -1.36 7.47 -8.56
C ARG A 127 -1.69 8.88 -9.04
N PHE A 128 -2.85 9.04 -9.65
CA PHE A 128 -3.46 10.30 -10.00
C PHE A 128 -4.78 10.42 -9.26
N THR A 129 -4.85 11.35 -8.30
CA THR A 129 -6.05 11.62 -7.50
C THR A 129 -6.81 12.80 -8.09
N PHE A 130 -8.09 12.61 -8.35
CA PHE A 130 -9.00 13.63 -8.85
C PHE A 130 -10.04 13.97 -7.79
N LYS A 131 -10.26 15.27 -7.57
CA LYS A 131 -11.26 15.79 -6.63
C LYS A 131 -12.21 16.76 -7.32
N ASN A 132 -13.44 16.80 -6.79
CA ASN A 132 -14.44 17.79 -7.13
C ASN A 132 -15.14 18.23 -5.85
N GLU A 133 -15.20 19.53 -5.59
CA GLU A 133 -15.79 20.09 -4.36
C GLU A 133 -17.30 19.78 -4.19
N LYS A 134 -17.99 19.46 -5.29
CA LYS A 134 -19.41 19.11 -5.27
C LYS A 134 -19.68 17.69 -4.79
N PHE A 135 -18.67 16.83 -4.71
CA PHE A 135 -18.83 15.41 -4.35
C PHE A 135 -17.98 15.07 -3.11
N PRO A 136 -18.51 14.28 -2.17
CA PRO A 136 -17.82 13.90 -0.95
C PRO A 136 -16.82 12.76 -1.14
N PHE A 137 -16.37 12.48 -2.36
CA PHE A 137 -15.43 11.41 -2.68
C PHE A 137 -14.35 11.90 -3.64
N GLN A 138 -13.27 11.18 -3.68
CA GLN A 138 -12.21 11.33 -4.67
C GLN A 138 -12.12 10.11 -5.58
N ILE A 139 -11.49 10.28 -6.73
CA ILE A 139 -11.25 9.22 -7.71
C ILE A 139 -9.76 9.06 -7.86
N ASP A 140 -9.26 7.86 -7.58
CA ASP A 140 -7.86 7.50 -7.74
C ASP A 140 -7.68 6.58 -8.96
N PHE A 141 -6.82 7.00 -9.88
CA PHE A 141 -6.29 6.14 -10.95
C PHE A 141 -4.87 5.74 -10.59
N SER A 142 -4.63 4.46 -10.49
CA SER A 142 -3.32 3.95 -10.11
C SER A 142 -2.79 2.98 -11.16
N VAL A 143 -1.52 3.18 -11.54
CA VAL A 143 -0.71 2.18 -12.24
C VAL A 143 0.13 1.47 -11.19
N VAL A 144 -0.02 0.17 -11.08
CA VAL A 144 0.52 -0.63 -9.97
C VAL A 144 1.38 -1.76 -10.51
N LYS A 145 2.60 -1.87 -9.99
CA LYS A 145 3.46 -3.04 -10.12
C LYS A 145 3.65 -3.70 -8.76
N SER A 146 3.62 -5.01 -8.70
CA SER A 146 3.70 -5.76 -7.45
C SER A 146 4.77 -6.83 -7.52
N SER A 147 5.25 -7.29 -6.37
CA SER A 147 6.14 -8.46 -6.23
C SER A 147 5.63 -9.65 -7.03
N ASN A 148 6.54 -10.58 -7.36
CA ASN A 148 6.20 -11.83 -8.00
C ASN A 148 5.00 -12.51 -7.33
N ARG A 149 4.12 -13.13 -8.14
CA ARG A 149 2.90 -13.76 -7.67
C ARG A 149 2.71 -15.12 -8.33
N LYS A 150 2.37 -16.12 -7.51
CA LYS A 150 1.71 -17.36 -7.96
C LYS A 150 0.23 -17.27 -7.57
N ARG A 151 -0.24 -18.07 -6.63
CA ARG A 151 -1.56 -17.89 -6.01
C ARG A 151 -1.57 -16.67 -5.08
N ASN A 152 -0.49 -16.51 -4.30
CA ASN A 152 -0.23 -15.37 -3.41
C ASN A 152 1.06 -14.66 -3.84
N TYR A 153 1.27 -13.45 -3.35
CA TYR A 153 2.55 -12.76 -3.51
C TYR A 153 3.67 -13.56 -2.86
N ILE A 154 4.83 -13.56 -3.53
CA ILE A 154 6.04 -14.22 -3.05
C ILE A 154 6.87 -13.15 -2.30
N PRO A 155 7.04 -13.29 -0.97
CA PRO A 155 7.84 -12.35 -0.22
C PRO A 155 9.34 -12.61 -0.46
N GLU A 156 10.12 -11.54 -0.61
CA GLU A 156 11.58 -11.58 -0.82
C GLU A 156 12.30 -10.65 0.13
N TYR A 157 13.60 -10.88 0.35
CA TYR A 157 14.41 -10.06 1.25
C TYR A 157 14.68 -8.68 0.66
N SER A 158 14.92 -8.60 -0.66
CA SER A 158 15.23 -7.35 -1.34
C SER A 158 14.14 -6.95 -2.34
N ILE A 159 14.08 -5.66 -2.68
CA ILE A 159 13.19 -5.15 -3.71
C ILE A 159 13.56 -5.69 -5.09
N ASN A 160 14.85 -5.91 -5.33
CA ASN A 160 15.35 -6.45 -6.61
C ASN A 160 14.88 -7.90 -6.82
N ASP A 161 15.00 -8.76 -5.80
CA ASP A 161 14.55 -10.16 -5.88
C ASP A 161 13.04 -10.27 -6.03
N SER A 162 12.30 -9.28 -5.55
CA SER A 162 10.83 -9.23 -5.69
C SER A 162 10.36 -9.03 -7.12
N ASN A 163 11.26 -8.58 -8.02
CA ASN A 163 11.02 -8.28 -9.42
C ASN A 163 9.90 -7.25 -9.68
N VAL A 164 9.57 -6.44 -8.67
CA VAL A 164 8.40 -5.53 -8.69
C VAL A 164 8.38 -4.58 -9.88
N PHE A 165 9.54 -4.10 -10.33
CA PHE A 165 9.62 -3.13 -11.43
C PHE A 165 9.51 -3.77 -12.82
N ASN A 166 9.79 -5.09 -12.96
CA ASN A 166 9.72 -5.81 -14.22
C ASN A 166 8.39 -6.53 -14.43
N ASN A 167 7.60 -6.69 -13.37
CA ASN A 167 6.30 -7.34 -13.45
C ASN A 167 5.27 -6.49 -14.21
N GLN A 168 4.25 -7.17 -14.73
CA GLN A 168 3.15 -6.54 -15.47
C GLN A 168 2.45 -5.48 -14.63
N GLU A 169 2.08 -4.38 -15.28
CA GLU A 169 1.28 -3.32 -14.70
C GLU A 169 -0.18 -3.75 -14.55
N ASN A 170 -0.77 -3.34 -13.42
CA ASN A 170 -2.20 -3.43 -13.18
C ASN A 170 -2.75 -2.00 -13.06
N TYR A 171 -3.90 -1.77 -13.65
CA TYR A 171 -4.59 -0.49 -13.59
C TYR A 171 -5.74 -0.60 -12.60
N GLU A 172 -5.78 0.30 -11.64
CA GLU A 172 -6.79 0.31 -10.58
C GLU A 172 -7.52 1.65 -10.58
N ILE A 173 -8.83 1.59 -10.40
CA ILE A 173 -9.68 2.77 -10.19
C ILE A 173 -10.34 2.58 -8.82
N GLU A 174 -10.12 3.54 -7.93
CA GLU A 174 -10.71 3.53 -6.58
C GLU A 174 -11.55 4.81 -6.40
N LEU A 175 -12.72 4.65 -5.79
CA LEU A 175 -13.58 5.74 -5.29
C LEU A 175 -13.47 5.72 -3.77
N GLU A 176 -12.96 6.79 -3.16
CA GLU A 176 -12.71 6.90 -1.71
C GLU A 176 -13.44 8.10 -1.09
#